data_895eee043b0baade4f045917269e9e08
#
_entry.id   895eee043b0baade4f045917269e9e08
#
_cell.length_a   1.000
_cell.length_b   1.000
_cell.length_c   1.000
_cell.angle_alpha   90.00
_cell.angle_beta   90.00
_cell.angle_gamma   90.00
#
_symmetry.space_group_name_H-M   'P 1'
#
loop_
_entity.id
_entity.type
_entity.pdbx_description
1 polymer ?
#
loop_
_entity_poly.entity_id
_entity_poly.type
_entity_poly.pdbx_seq_one_letter_code
_entity_poly.pdbx_strand_id
1 'polypeptide(L)'
;FLHDTIEDARMTYNDVVKFLKEFKGGGFVLPEGVRQHLEDQVPEIVYALTNEKGRNRGERANDLYYQGIRQTKFASFIKICDRLANIQYTMMFVFANRMLDVYRREYPEFIRSISEGAVTQVPDAMKEEAERLLNSESYII
;
A
#
# COMPACT_ATOMS: atom_id res chain seq x y z
N PHE A 1 -1.21 8.21 -0.99
CA PHE A 1 -2.23 8.88 -1.82
C PHE A 1 -2.15 8.47 -3.29
N LEU A 2 -0.96 8.41 -3.88
CA LEU A 2 -0.76 8.11 -5.31
C LEU A 2 -0.65 6.60 -5.63
N HIS A 3 -0.63 5.72 -4.66
CA HIS A 3 -0.26 4.31 -4.86
C HIS A 3 -1.14 3.55 -5.88
N ASP A 4 -2.40 3.93 -6.03
CA ASP A 4 -3.34 3.28 -6.95
C ASP A 4 -3.52 4.02 -8.29
N THR A 5 -2.77 5.09 -8.56
CA THR A 5 -3.01 5.92 -9.75
C THR A 5 -2.74 5.20 -11.07
N ILE A 6 -1.75 4.32 -11.14
CA ILE A 6 -1.48 3.53 -12.33
C ILE A 6 -2.60 2.48 -12.51
N GLU A 7 -3.01 1.83 -11.43
CA GLU A 7 -3.99 0.75 -11.45
C GLU A 7 -5.41 1.28 -11.74
N ASP A 8 -5.86 2.27 -10.98
CA ASP A 8 -7.24 2.73 -10.98
C ASP A 8 -7.49 3.93 -11.91
N ALA A 9 -6.51 4.82 -12.07
CA ALA A 9 -6.64 6.01 -12.91
C ALA A 9 -5.99 5.87 -14.28
N ARG A 10 -5.48 4.69 -14.62
CA ARG A 10 -4.81 4.39 -15.89
C ARG A 10 -3.63 5.32 -16.21
N MET A 11 -2.98 5.85 -15.19
CA MET A 11 -1.76 6.63 -15.35
C MET A 11 -0.58 5.70 -15.65
N THR A 12 0.37 6.20 -16.44
CA THR A 12 1.63 5.50 -16.65
C THR A 12 2.66 5.93 -15.60
N TYR A 13 3.76 5.17 -15.49
CA TYR A 13 4.92 5.57 -14.68
C TYR A 13 5.38 7.00 -15.03
N ASN A 14 5.49 7.30 -16.33
CA ASN A 14 5.91 8.63 -16.79
C ASN A 14 4.92 9.73 -16.43
N ASP A 15 3.63 9.45 -16.38
CA ASP A 15 2.62 10.41 -15.92
C ASP A 15 2.81 10.76 -14.44
N VAL A 16 3.15 9.78 -13.62
CA VAL A 16 3.46 10.01 -12.19
C VAL A 16 4.71 10.87 -12.04
N VAL A 17 5.76 10.57 -12.80
CA VAL A 17 6.99 11.38 -12.82
C VAL A 17 6.71 12.82 -13.21
N LYS A 18 5.94 13.03 -14.27
CA LYS A 18 5.56 14.36 -14.76
C LYS A 18 4.76 15.13 -13.72
N PHE A 19 3.75 14.49 -13.12
CA PHE A 19 2.95 15.08 -12.06
C PHE A 19 3.82 15.58 -10.90
N LEU A 20 4.76 14.77 -10.44
CA LEU A 20 5.61 15.15 -9.31
C LEU A 20 6.55 16.30 -9.64
N LYS A 21 7.09 16.36 -10.87
CA LYS A 21 7.93 17.48 -11.31
C LYS A 21 7.13 18.79 -11.37
N GLU A 22 5.87 18.75 -11.73
CA GLU A 22 4.98 19.91 -11.84
C GLU A 22 4.32 20.27 -10.50
N PHE A 23 4.34 19.37 -9.52
CA PHE A 23 3.71 19.56 -8.22
C PHE A 23 4.44 20.61 -7.38
N LYS A 24 3.74 21.66 -6.98
CA LYS A 24 4.28 22.79 -6.23
C LYS A 24 3.94 22.80 -4.73
N GLY A 25 3.59 21.63 -4.19
CA GLY A 25 3.37 21.45 -2.76
C GLY A 25 2.12 22.10 -2.17
N GLY A 26 1.14 22.44 -3.01
CA GLY A 26 -0.15 22.96 -2.51
C GLY A 26 -0.04 24.20 -1.62
N GLY A 27 0.96 25.06 -1.84
CA GLY A 27 1.24 26.24 -1.03
C GLY A 27 2.37 26.05 0.00
N PHE A 28 2.90 24.86 0.16
CA PHE A 28 4.09 24.60 0.97
C PHE A 28 5.35 24.68 0.11
N VAL A 29 6.38 25.35 0.64
CA VAL A 29 7.71 25.35 0.02
C VAL A 29 8.46 24.09 0.50
N LEU A 30 8.67 23.13 -0.41
CA LEU A 30 9.48 21.95 -0.10
C LEU A 30 10.97 22.31 -0.24
N PRO A 31 11.81 21.97 0.74
CA PRO A 31 13.26 22.04 0.56
C PRO A 31 13.71 21.25 -0.67
N GLU A 32 14.72 21.73 -1.40
CA GLU A 32 15.14 21.11 -2.67
C GLU A 32 15.53 19.64 -2.51
N GLY A 33 16.23 19.28 -1.44
CA GLY A 33 16.59 17.89 -1.17
C GLY A 33 15.39 16.98 -0.94
N VAL A 34 14.32 17.47 -0.31
CA VAL A 34 13.06 16.73 -0.11
C VAL A 34 12.33 16.57 -1.43
N ARG A 35 12.26 17.61 -2.24
CA ARG A 35 11.64 17.58 -3.57
C ARG A 35 12.29 16.53 -4.46
N GLN A 36 13.60 16.54 -4.57
CA GLN A 36 14.35 15.59 -5.39
C GLN A 36 14.11 14.14 -4.91
N HIS A 37 14.11 13.94 -3.60
CA HIS A 37 13.86 12.63 -3.01
C HIS A 37 12.44 12.11 -3.35
N LEU A 38 11.42 12.98 -3.29
CA LEU A 38 10.05 12.62 -3.68
C LEU A 38 9.96 12.29 -5.17
N GLU A 39 10.59 13.09 -6.03
CA GLU A 39 10.60 12.85 -7.49
C GLU A 39 11.23 11.52 -7.84
N ASP A 40 12.27 11.10 -7.11
CA ASP A 40 12.99 9.86 -7.36
C ASP A 40 12.27 8.63 -6.75
N GLN A 41 11.72 8.75 -5.56
CA GLN A 41 11.19 7.62 -4.78
C GLN A 41 9.71 7.33 -5.03
N VAL A 42 8.87 8.34 -5.15
CA VAL A 42 7.42 8.13 -5.26
C VAL A 42 7.02 7.34 -6.50
N PRO A 43 7.55 7.60 -7.71
CA PRO A 43 7.23 6.78 -8.88
C PRO A 43 7.60 5.31 -8.70
N GLU A 44 8.74 5.02 -8.07
CA GLU A 44 9.19 3.65 -7.80
C GLU A 44 8.24 2.94 -6.83
N ILE A 45 7.77 3.62 -5.80
CA ILE A 45 6.80 3.07 -4.84
C ILE A 45 5.46 2.79 -5.54
N VAL A 46 4.96 3.74 -6.31
CA VAL A 46 3.70 3.58 -7.06
C VAL A 46 3.79 2.40 -8.02
N TYR A 47 4.89 2.29 -8.75
CA TYR A 47 5.13 1.18 -9.67
C TYR A 47 5.18 -0.17 -8.94
N ALA A 48 5.91 -0.25 -7.83
CA ALA A 48 6.02 -1.48 -7.03
C ALA A 48 4.67 -1.93 -6.47
N LEU A 49 3.80 -1.00 -6.11
CA LEU A 49 2.46 -1.29 -5.56
C LEU A 49 1.41 -1.57 -6.63
N THR A 50 1.73 -1.31 -7.89
CA THR A 50 0.82 -1.57 -9.02
C THR A 50 0.79 -3.06 -9.35
N ASN A 51 -0.39 -3.66 -9.38
CA ASN A 51 -0.56 -5.07 -9.74
C ASN A 51 -1.80 -5.28 -10.62
N GLU A 52 -1.63 -5.05 -11.91
CA GLU A 52 -2.70 -5.18 -12.90
C GLU A 52 -2.81 -6.58 -13.53
N LYS A 53 -1.76 -7.41 -13.39
CA LYS A 53 -1.70 -8.72 -14.05
C LYS A 53 -2.25 -9.81 -13.15
N GLY A 54 -3.30 -10.45 -13.62
CA GLY A 54 -3.91 -11.59 -12.96
C GLY A 54 -5.42 -11.61 -13.16
N ARG A 55 -5.97 -12.80 -13.37
CA ARG A 55 -7.39 -13.03 -13.60
C ARG A 55 -8.21 -12.97 -12.33
N ASN A 56 -7.57 -13.09 -11.19
CA ASN A 56 -8.18 -13.05 -9.88
C ASN A 56 -7.20 -12.49 -8.84
N ARG A 57 -7.70 -12.29 -7.61
CA ARG A 57 -6.93 -11.71 -6.51
C ARG A 57 -5.64 -12.48 -6.19
N GLY A 58 -5.70 -13.82 -6.17
CA GLY A 58 -4.55 -14.66 -5.88
C GLY A 58 -3.47 -14.58 -6.95
N GLU A 59 -3.85 -14.56 -8.23
CA GLU A 59 -2.90 -14.40 -9.34
C GLU A 59 -2.24 -13.03 -9.34
N ARG A 60 -2.96 -11.98 -8.94
CA ARG A 60 -2.41 -10.63 -8.83
C ARG A 60 -1.45 -10.48 -7.67
N ALA A 61 -1.75 -11.10 -6.54
CA ALA A 61 -0.91 -11.05 -5.34
C ALA A 61 0.10 -12.22 -5.31
N ASN A 62 0.94 -12.32 -6.34
CA ASN A 62 1.93 -13.39 -6.49
C ASN A 62 3.29 -13.03 -5.88
N ASP A 63 4.20 -14.01 -5.82
CA ASP A 63 5.53 -13.85 -5.22
C ASP A 63 6.37 -12.75 -5.88
N LEU A 64 6.28 -12.61 -7.20
CA LEU A 64 7.01 -11.59 -7.94
C LEU A 64 6.55 -10.17 -7.55
N TYR A 65 5.23 -10.00 -7.38
CA TYR A 65 4.65 -8.75 -6.90
C TYR A 65 5.18 -8.38 -5.52
N TYR A 66 5.13 -9.30 -4.58
CA TYR A 66 5.62 -9.05 -3.22
C TYR A 66 7.14 -8.88 -3.16
N GLN A 67 7.89 -9.56 -4.01
CA GLN A 67 9.33 -9.34 -4.14
C GLN A 67 9.64 -7.89 -4.53
N GLY A 68 8.93 -7.35 -5.51
CA GLY A 68 9.07 -5.94 -5.92
C GLY A 68 8.79 -4.98 -4.77
N ILE A 69 7.76 -5.23 -3.97
CA ILE A 69 7.43 -4.43 -2.78
C ILE A 69 8.56 -4.50 -1.74
N ARG A 70 9.05 -5.70 -1.42
CA ARG A 70 10.13 -5.87 -0.43
C ARG A 70 11.43 -5.18 -0.84
N GLN A 71 11.72 -5.13 -2.13
CA GLN A 71 12.95 -4.54 -2.67
C GLN A 71 12.88 -3.02 -2.87
N THR A 72 11.68 -2.45 -2.82
CA THR A 72 11.49 -1.01 -3.03
C THR A 72 11.39 -0.29 -1.69
N LYS A 73 12.25 0.72 -1.50
CA LYS A 73 12.27 1.50 -0.27
C LYS A 73 10.90 2.15 0.00
N PHE A 74 10.41 2.01 1.22
CA PHE A 74 9.10 2.46 1.72
C PHE A 74 7.87 1.71 1.19
N ALA A 75 7.99 0.85 0.18
CA ALA A 75 6.82 0.19 -0.41
C ALA A 75 6.09 -0.72 0.58
N SER A 76 6.80 -1.48 1.40
CA SER A 76 6.19 -2.31 2.45
C SER A 76 5.42 -1.48 3.48
N PHE A 77 5.97 -0.33 3.86
CA PHE A 77 5.30 0.61 4.77
C PHE A 77 4.00 1.15 4.18
N ILE A 78 4.02 1.59 2.92
CA ILE A 78 2.80 2.07 2.26
C ILE A 78 1.79 0.93 2.11
N LYS A 79 2.24 -0.28 1.82
CA LYS A 79 1.34 -1.44 1.68
C LYS A 79 0.62 -1.80 2.97
N ILE A 80 1.28 -1.73 4.13
CA ILE A 80 0.58 -1.94 5.41
C ILE A 80 -0.37 -0.78 5.75
N CYS A 81 -0.03 0.46 5.40
CA CYS A 81 -0.94 1.60 5.54
C CYS A 81 -2.23 1.40 4.74
N ASP A 82 -2.10 1.00 3.48
CA ASP A 82 -3.24 0.68 2.60
C ASP A 82 -4.10 -0.44 3.21
N ARG A 83 -3.48 -1.54 3.63
CA ARG A 83 -4.22 -2.66 4.24
C ARG A 83 -4.95 -2.25 5.51
N LEU A 84 -4.32 -1.47 6.40
CA LEU A 84 -4.95 -0.96 7.62
C LEU A 84 -6.14 -0.06 7.29
N ALA A 85 -6.00 0.85 6.35
CA ALA A 85 -7.08 1.72 5.93
C ALA A 85 -8.27 0.91 5.38
N ASN A 86 -7.99 -0.11 4.58
CA ASN A 86 -9.02 -0.99 4.04
C ASN A 86 -9.72 -1.82 5.12
N ILE A 87 -8.99 -2.33 6.11
CA ILE A 87 -9.57 -3.04 7.26
C ILE A 87 -10.47 -2.10 8.05
N GLN A 88 -9.99 -0.91 8.40
CA GLN A 88 -10.76 0.08 9.14
C GLN A 88 -12.03 0.49 8.40
N TYR A 89 -11.92 0.76 7.10
CA TYR A 89 -13.07 1.07 6.26
C TYR A 89 -14.10 -0.06 6.26
N THR A 90 -13.64 -1.30 6.10
CA THR A 90 -14.50 -2.48 6.09
C THR A 90 -15.25 -2.65 7.43
N MET A 91 -14.60 -2.34 8.55
CA MET A 91 -15.20 -2.43 9.88
C MET A 91 -16.26 -1.34 10.14
N MET A 92 -16.25 -0.25 9.38
CA MET A 92 -17.28 0.80 9.48
C MET A 92 -18.60 0.42 8.81
N PHE A 93 -18.61 -0.60 7.96
CA PHE A 93 -19.78 -0.96 7.18
C PHE A 93 -20.18 -2.43 7.39
N VAL A 94 -21.34 -2.64 7.95
CA VAL A 94 -21.90 -4.00 8.21
C VAL A 94 -21.98 -4.85 6.94
N PHE A 95 -22.16 -4.22 5.78
CA PHE A 95 -22.25 -4.91 4.48
C PHE A 95 -20.91 -5.43 3.95
N ALA A 96 -19.80 -5.03 4.54
CA ALA A 96 -18.48 -5.37 4.06
C ALA A 96 -17.83 -6.57 4.78
N ASN A 97 -18.60 -7.32 5.56
CA ASN A 97 -18.14 -8.49 6.35
C ASN A 97 -17.33 -9.49 5.54
N ARG A 98 -17.73 -9.73 4.28
CA ARG A 98 -17.02 -10.65 3.40
C ARG A 98 -15.56 -10.25 3.20
N MET A 99 -15.29 -8.96 3.03
CA MET A 99 -13.91 -8.49 2.85
C MET A 99 -13.10 -8.58 4.15
N LEU A 100 -13.73 -8.36 5.28
CA LEU A 100 -13.07 -8.54 6.58
C LEU A 100 -12.60 -9.99 6.77
N ASP A 101 -13.45 -10.97 6.42
CA ASP A 101 -13.07 -12.37 6.47
C ASP A 101 -11.96 -12.73 5.48
N VAL A 102 -11.96 -12.11 4.30
CA VAL A 102 -10.86 -12.24 3.33
C VAL A 102 -9.56 -11.71 3.95
N TYR A 103 -9.57 -10.52 4.54
CA TYR A 103 -8.38 -9.94 5.17
C TYR A 103 -7.87 -10.78 6.35
N ARG A 104 -8.76 -11.35 7.17
CA ARG A 104 -8.38 -12.27 8.25
C ARG A 104 -7.64 -13.49 7.73
N ARG A 105 -8.16 -14.11 6.68
CA ARG A 105 -7.54 -15.30 6.08
C ARG A 105 -6.21 -15.01 5.40
N GLU A 106 -6.10 -13.84 4.74
CA GLU A 106 -4.90 -13.44 4.02
C GLU A 106 -3.79 -12.93 4.94
N TYR A 107 -4.13 -12.40 6.10
CA TYR A 107 -3.20 -11.60 6.90
C TYR A 107 -1.89 -12.32 7.25
N PRO A 108 -1.86 -13.58 7.72
CA PRO A 108 -0.60 -14.24 8.06
C PRO A 108 0.39 -14.28 6.89
N GLU A 109 -0.09 -14.64 5.71
CA GLU A 109 0.73 -14.68 4.50
C GLU A 109 1.08 -13.27 4.00
N PHE A 110 0.11 -12.37 4.04
CA PHE A 110 0.30 -10.98 3.64
C PHE A 110 1.41 -10.30 4.45
N ILE A 111 1.34 -10.37 5.79
CA ILE A 111 2.33 -9.69 6.63
C ILE A 111 3.73 -10.28 6.47
N ARG A 112 3.83 -11.58 6.29
CA ARG A 112 5.08 -12.24 5.98
C ARG A 112 5.62 -11.77 4.63
N SER A 113 4.78 -11.74 3.62
CA SER A 113 5.17 -11.38 2.23
C SER A 113 5.69 -9.95 2.09
N ILE A 114 5.20 -9.00 2.90
CA ILE A 114 5.68 -7.61 2.85
C ILE A 114 6.83 -7.32 3.84
N SER A 115 7.10 -8.22 4.79
CA SER A 115 8.03 -7.97 5.90
C SER A 115 9.32 -8.75 5.78
N GLU A 116 9.28 -10.01 5.41
CA GLU A 116 10.43 -10.91 5.45
C GLU A 116 11.48 -10.53 4.41
N GLY A 117 12.63 -10.05 4.88
CA GLY A 117 13.71 -9.59 4.00
C GLY A 117 13.44 -8.26 3.30
N ALA A 118 12.45 -7.51 3.73
CA ALA A 118 12.14 -6.20 3.15
C ALA A 118 13.22 -5.16 3.46
N VAL A 119 13.52 -4.29 2.49
CA VAL A 119 14.48 -3.19 2.68
C VAL A 119 13.95 -2.10 3.61
N THR A 120 12.63 -2.00 3.78
CA THR A 120 12.00 -1.13 4.78
C THR A 120 11.23 -1.98 5.78
N GLN A 121 11.55 -1.84 7.05
CA GLN A 121 10.87 -2.55 8.12
C GLN A 121 9.43 -2.07 8.26
N VAL A 122 8.49 -3.00 8.36
CA VAL A 122 7.10 -2.71 8.72
C VAL A 122 7.05 -2.47 10.23
N PRO A 123 6.52 -1.31 10.69
CA PRO A 123 6.48 -1.01 12.13
C PRO A 123 5.64 -2.01 12.92
N ASP A 124 6.14 -2.47 14.05
CA ASP A 124 5.43 -3.41 14.92
C ASP A 124 4.08 -2.88 15.38
N ALA A 125 3.99 -1.59 15.70
CA ALA A 125 2.73 -0.96 16.08
C ALA A 125 1.63 -1.10 15.00
N MET A 126 1.99 -1.08 13.73
CA MET A 126 1.03 -1.26 12.62
C MET A 126 0.61 -2.72 12.48
N LYS A 127 1.53 -3.65 12.69
CA LYS A 127 1.21 -5.09 12.72
C LYS A 127 0.25 -5.42 13.86
N GLU A 128 0.54 -4.91 15.06
CA GLU A 128 -0.28 -5.09 16.26
C GLU A 128 -1.67 -4.51 16.07
N GLU A 129 -1.77 -3.32 15.49
CA GLU A 129 -3.08 -2.69 15.20
C GLU A 129 -3.89 -3.50 14.19
N ALA A 130 -3.28 -4.01 13.13
CA ALA A 130 -3.96 -4.88 12.17
C ALA A 130 -4.46 -6.16 12.83
N GLU A 131 -3.64 -6.80 13.65
CA GLU A 131 -4.03 -8.00 14.42
C GLU A 131 -5.17 -7.71 15.38
N ARG A 132 -5.10 -6.60 16.11
CA ARG A 132 -6.15 -6.17 17.03
C ARG A 132 -7.49 -5.99 16.31
N LEU A 133 -7.50 -5.29 15.18
CA LEU A 133 -8.69 -5.04 14.39
C LEU A 133 -9.27 -6.34 13.81
N LEU A 134 -8.42 -7.19 13.25
CA LEU A 134 -8.86 -8.44 12.63
C LEU A 134 -9.38 -9.47 13.65
N ASN A 135 -8.90 -9.41 14.89
CA ASN A 135 -9.36 -10.27 15.99
C ASN A 135 -10.57 -9.69 16.74
N SER A 136 -10.96 -8.46 16.42
CA SER A 136 -12.15 -7.83 17.02
C SER A 136 -13.41 -8.43 16.45
N GLU A 137 -14.37 -8.76 17.32
CA GLU A 137 -15.73 -9.19 16.94
C GLU A 137 -16.68 -8.01 16.77
N SER A 138 -16.25 -6.82 17.20
CA SER A 138 -17.05 -5.61 17.20
C SER A 138 -16.78 -4.75 15.98
N TYR A 139 -17.85 -4.26 15.35
CA TYR A 139 -17.73 -3.20 14.35
C TYR A 139 -17.45 -1.87 15.05
N ILE A 140 -16.62 -1.05 14.43
CA ILE A 140 -16.46 0.35 14.84
C ILE A 140 -17.66 1.10 14.28
N ILE A 141 -18.61 1.38 15.12
CA ILE A 141 -19.76 2.22 14.77
C ILE A 141 -19.46 3.67 15.15
#